data_e7ec81d2cb61842570ef98ecdcddcc6e
#
_entry.id   e7ec81d2cb61842570ef98ecdcddcc6e
#
_cell.length_a   1.000
_cell.length_b   1.000
_cell.length_c   1.000
_cell.angle_alpha   90.00
_cell.angle_beta   90.00
_cell.angle_gamma   90.00
#
_symmetry.space_group_name_H-M   'P 1'
#
loop_
_entity.id
_entity.type
_entity.pdbx_description
1 polymer ?
#
loop_
_entity_poly.entity_id
_entity_poly.type
_entity_poly.pdbx_seq_one_letter_code
_entity_poly.pdbx_strand_id
1 'polypeptide(L)'
;MFEHHRKCAGYVDLKSGQTGGLNYVLSAVAEPRYDHNVSKETSILADFALNDEVREERIREQTSYDFSVNLDYELSLKSSVRFNALYSENDNPTDVLRYTTDLRATPRATAIEREEIPGDRNNWEIGGDYEYLSEGGNRFKVLFISNRNNSASTRERYDVFADGSESKDLFLDLGSVTTERIVRGSYTMGLFEGQDIEFGAERAQTTLDSSLALGLPSSAGTPSADFGGLVPQAVSNANSTVEEIRIEPFIIHNWIINSRMTLESTLLYELSEISQSGDVNRTRDFDFVKPKVDFRYNLTPQLQLRGSAEKVVRQLRFSDFVASNDPQDNDSITLYGNENLRQEWFWKYDFYADYRLPNDIGVVNMNLFYHQHKDRIARIDVSPSEDNLQSANGNIGDGDVVGISINSSIRMRMINLPNLLVTSALSVRDSEIEDPFLGIDRRFARFGRGRLTLGFRHDLPRWNMNYGLEWSNRFDSNEKVYDIDDIADYIGEPNTNAFVQFVDSRGTTYRFDARNATSNLQCRERTRFVGRISANILEEIEDRCETSGRVVSLKINGTF
;
A
#
# COMPACT_ATOMS: atom_id res chain seq x y z
N MET A 1 23.04 -13.23 -19.58
CA MET A 1 22.55 -11.90 -19.13
C MET A 1 21.95 -11.25 -20.36
N PHE A 2 20.65 -11.38 -20.57
CA PHE A 2 19.96 -10.76 -21.72
C PHE A 2 19.47 -9.40 -21.28
N GLU A 3 20.10 -8.32 -21.78
CA GLU A 3 19.58 -6.97 -21.66
C GLU A 3 18.36 -6.84 -22.62
N HIS A 4 17.16 -6.99 -22.09
CA HIS A 4 15.96 -6.66 -22.81
C HIS A 4 15.76 -5.13 -22.77
N HIS A 5 16.13 -4.45 -23.85
CA HIS A 5 15.78 -3.05 -24.06
C HIS A 5 14.38 -2.96 -24.68
N ARG A 6 13.35 -2.85 -23.88
CA ARG A 6 12.01 -2.50 -24.37
C ARG A 6 11.79 -0.98 -24.27
N LYS A 7 11.25 -0.41 -25.33
CA LYS A 7 10.84 0.99 -25.39
C LYS A 7 9.34 1.04 -25.12
N CYS A 8 8.97 1.61 -23.97
CA CYS A 8 7.58 1.93 -23.66
C CYS A 8 7.36 3.43 -23.87
N ALA A 9 6.33 3.82 -24.61
CA ALA A 9 5.95 5.21 -24.81
C ALA A 9 4.56 5.44 -24.23
N GLY A 10 4.47 6.30 -23.20
CA GLY A 10 3.21 6.73 -22.61
C GLY A 10 2.68 7.99 -23.28
N TYR A 11 1.38 8.23 -23.14
CA TYR A 11 0.68 9.41 -23.63
C TYR A 11 -0.13 10.04 -22.50
N VAL A 12 -0.11 11.37 -22.42
CA VAL A 12 -0.93 12.15 -21.49
C VAL A 12 -1.57 13.29 -22.29
N ASP A 13 -2.89 13.37 -22.30
CA ASP A 13 -3.65 14.52 -22.80
C ASP A 13 -4.41 15.15 -21.63
N LEU A 14 -4.23 16.44 -21.44
CA LEU A 14 -4.90 17.22 -20.40
C LEU A 14 -5.54 18.45 -21.06
N LYS A 15 -6.87 18.54 -20.93
CA LYS A 15 -7.62 19.73 -21.33
C LYS A 15 -8.27 20.37 -20.13
N SER A 16 -8.04 21.66 -19.95
CA SER A 16 -8.68 22.45 -18.90
C SER A 16 -9.21 23.75 -19.50
N GLY A 17 -10.27 24.27 -18.92
CA GLY A 17 -10.87 25.53 -19.35
C GLY A 17 -11.93 26.04 -18.41
N GLN A 18 -12.39 27.25 -18.70
CA GLN A 18 -13.47 27.91 -18.02
C GLN A 18 -14.47 28.47 -19.03
N THR A 19 -15.74 28.24 -18.79
CA THR A 19 -16.83 28.82 -19.61
C THR A 19 -18.00 29.22 -18.72
N GLY A 20 -18.27 30.53 -18.63
CA GLY A 20 -19.21 31.05 -17.63
C GLY A 20 -18.80 30.68 -16.21
N GLY A 21 -19.69 30.07 -15.44
CA GLY A 21 -19.43 29.55 -14.10
C GLY A 21 -18.84 28.14 -14.04
N LEU A 22 -18.57 27.49 -15.19
CA LEU A 22 -18.05 26.13 -15.27
C LEU A 22 -16.54 26.12 -15.46
N ASN A 23 -15.83 25.49 -14.51
CA ASN A 23 -14.44 25.08 -14.65
C ASN A 23 -14.39 23.57 -14.94
N TYR A 24 -13.52 23.15 -15.85
CA TYR A 24 -13.38 21.73 -16.18
C TYR A 24 -11.92 21.32 -16.37
N VAL A 25 -11.63 20.07 -16.01
CA VAL A 25 -10.36 19.39 -16.32
C VAL A 25 -10.71 18.00 -16.84
N LEU A 26 -10.21 17.68 -18.04
CA LEU A 26 -10.32 16.36 -18.67
C LEU A 26 -8.93 15.80 -18.82
N SER A 27 -8.72 14.54 -18.44
CA SER A 27 -7.44 13.87 -18.59
C SER A 27 -7.60 12.49 -19.22
N ALA A 28 -6.71 12.15 -20.13
CA ALA A 28 -6.54 10.81 -20.67
C ALA A 28 -5.06 10.44 -20.59
N VAL A 29 -4.76 9.31 -19.97
CA VAL A 29 -3.38 8.83 -19.74
C VAL A 29 -3.28 7.40 -20.25
N ALA A 30 -2.24 7.09 -21.01
CA ALA A 30 -1.81 5.73 -21.30
C ALA A 30 -0.37 5.59 -20.81
N GLU A 31 -0.14 4.79 -19.78
CA GLU A 31 1.17 4.59 -19.18
C GLU A 31 1.58 3.11 -19.29
N PRO A 32 2.43 2.77 -20.26
CA PRO A 32 3.03 1.46 -20.35
C PRO A 32 4.12 1.31 -19.27
N ARG A 33 4.16 0.15 -18.63
CA ARG A 33 5.15 -0.21 -17.65
C ARG A 33 5.73 -1.58 -17.97
N TYR A 34 7.03 -1.69 -17.84
CA TYR A 34 7.77 -2.92 -17.95
C TYR A 34 8.57 -3.13 -16.67
N ASP A 35 8.29 -4.21 -15.96
CA ASP A 35 9.03 -4.61 -14.77
C ASP A 35 9.72 -5.96 -15.07
N HIS A 36 11.02 -6.01 -14.82
CA HIS A 36 11.84 -7.22 -14.96
C HIS A 36 12.59 -7.43 -13.65
N ASN A 37 12.16 -8.42 -12.88
CA ASN A 37 12.78 -8.78 -11.62
C ASN A 37 13.55 -10.09 -11.80
N VAL A 38 14.77 -10.11 -11.28
CA VAL A 38 15.62 -11.29 -11.24
C VAL A 38 15.96 -11.58 -9.79
N SER A 39 15.74 -12.81 -9.36
CA SER A 39 16.11 -13.25 -8.02
C SER A 39 17.00 -14.48 -8.05
N LYS A 40 17.77 -14.59 -6.99
CA LYS A 40 18.55 -15.78 -6.66
C LYS A 40 18.31 -16.12 -5.19
N GLU A 41 17.99 -17.39 -4.95
CA GLU A 41 17.83 -17.97 -3.62
C GLU A 41 18.80 -19.13 -3.46
N THR A 42 19.33 -19.31 -2.25
CA THR A 42 20.13 -20.47 -1.89
C THR A 42 19.64 -20.98 -0.56
N SER A 43 19.40 -22.28 -0.46
CA SER A 43 18.94 -22.89 0.78
C SER A 43 19.96 -23.85 1.38
N ILE A 44 19.92 -23.95 2.72
CA ILE A 44 20.71 -24.89 3.51
C ILE A 44 19.83 -25.65 4.48
N LEU A 45 20.08 -26.95 4.64
CA LEU A 45 19.34 -27.80 5.57
C LEU A 45 19.73 -27.59 7.03
N ALA A 46 19.04 -28.24 7.96
CA ALA A 46 19.29 -28.20 9.39
C ALA A 46 20.73 -28.59 9.80
N ASP A 47 21.39 -29.42 9.02
CA ASP A 47 22.80 -29.81 9.23
C ASP A 47 23.81 -28.85 8.56
N PHE A 48 23.32 -27.72 8.04
CA PHE A 48 24.07 -26.71 7.28
C PHE A 48 24.65 -27.21 5.94
N ALA A 49 24.18 -28.35 5.43
CA ALA A 49 24.50 -28.77 4.07
C ALA A 49 23.73 -27.93 3.05
N LEU A 50 24.37 -27.62 1.91
CA LEU A 50 23.69 -26.97 0.80
C LEU A 50 22.54 -27.85 0.31
N ASN A 51 21.36 -27.29 0.14
CA ASN A 51 20.16 -27.97 -0.33
C ASN A 51 19.96 -27.68 -1.82
N ASP A 52 19.57 -26.46 -2.17
CA ASP A 52 19.31 -26.09 -3.55
C ASP A 52 19.73 -24.65 -3.87
N GLU A 53 19.65 -24.30 -5.16
CA GLU A 53 19.76 -22.96 -5.69
C GLU A 53 18.59 -22.71 -6.61
N VAL A 54 17.78 -21.68 -6.30
CA VAL A 54 16.66 -21.23 -7.13
C VAL A 54 17.03 -19.93 -7.83
N ARG A 55 16.84 -19.89 -9.15
CA ARG A 55 16.93 -18.65 -9.95
C ARG A 55 15.59 -18.39 -10.58
N GLU A 56 15.06 -17.21 -10.36
CA GLU A 56 13.76 -16.80 -10.91
C GLU A 56 13.91 -15.52 -11.71
N GLU A 57 13.29 -15.50 -12.88
CA GLU A 57 13.11 -14.35 -13.72
C GLU A 57 11.61 -14.09 -13.85
N ARG A 58 11.18 -12.87 -13.52
CA ARG A 58 9.78 -12.44 -13.56
C ARG A 58 9.67 -11.20 -14.42
N ILE A 59 8.86 -11.30 -15.47
CA ILE A 59 8.60 -10.21 -16.42
C ILE A 59 7.13 -9.84 -16.32
N ARG A 60 6.85 -8.56 -16.13
CA ARG A 60 5.51 -7.98 -16.17
C ARG A 60 5.47 -6.87 -17.20
N GLU A 61 4.58 -7.00 -18.16
CA GLU A 61 4.26 -5.97 -19.13
C GLU A 61 2.83 -5.51 -18.90
N GLN A 62 2.65 -4.22 -18.66
CA GLN A 62 1.31 -3.69 -18.45
C GLN A 62 1.18 -2.34 -19.16
N THR A 63 -0.05 -2.00 -19.55
CA THR A 63 -0.40 -0.64 -19.95
C THR A 63 -1.64 -0.23 -19.17
N SER A 64 -1.52 0.86 -18.41
CA SER A 64 -2.65 1.46 -17.71
C SER A 64 -3.28 2.53 -18.58
N TYR A 65 -4.60 2.54 -18.67
CA TYR A 65 -5.39 3.58 -19.30
C TYR A 65 -6.24 4.26 -18.25
N ASP A 66 -6.06 5.58 -18.07
CA ASP A 66 -6.79 6.36 -17.08
C ASP A 66 -7.52 7.51 -17.79
N PHE A 67 -8.81 7.64 -17.52
CA PHE A 67 -9.64 8.74 -17.97
C PHE A 67 -10.24 9.44 -16.77
N SER A 68 -10.11 10.75 -16.69
CA SER A 68 -10.72 11.51 -15.61
C SER A 68 -11.43 12.76 -16.11
N VAL A 69 -12.52 13.09 -15.44
CA VAL A 69 -13.32 14.29 -15.65
C VAL A 69 -13.53 14.96 -14.30
N ASN A 70 -13.17 16.25 -14.21
CA ASN A 70 -13.43 17.07 -13.04
C ASN A 70 -14.19 18.31 -13.50
N LEU A 71 -15.36 18.52 -12.93
CA LEU A 71 -16.23 19.67 -13.21
C LEU A 71 -16.50 20.42 -11.91
N ASP A 72 -16.36 21.73 -11.95
CA ASP A 72 -16.75 22.64 -10.86
C ASP A 72 -17.63 23.73 -11.44
N TYR A 73 -18.86 23.82 -10.98
CA TYR A 73 -19.84 24.77 -11.48
C TYR A 73 -20.37 25.67 -10.36
N GLU A 74 -20.12 26.97 -10.50
CA GLU A 74 -20.68 28.00 -9.64
C GLU A 74 -22.13 28.30 -10.10
N LEU A 75 -23.10 27.72 -9.39
CA LEU A 75 -24.53 27.97 -9.61
C LEU A 75 -24.89 29.41 -9.26
N SER A 76 -24.29 29.94 -8.21
CA SER A 76 -24.43 31.31 -7.74
C SER A 76 -23.23 31.69 -6.86
N LEU A 77 -23.13 32.94 -6.43
CA LEU A 77 -22.12 33.39 -5.43
C LEU A 77 -22.20 32.62 -4.08
N LYS A 78 -23.27 31.86 -3.86
CA LYS A 78 -23.53 31.13 -2.61
C LYS A 78 -23.63 29.62 -2.78
N SER A 79 -23.58 29.12 -4.00
CA SER A 79 -23.75 27.69 -4.24
C SER A 79 -22.88 27.20 -5.39
N SER A 80 -22.24 26.07 -5.16
CA SER A 80 -21.43 25.35 -6.13
C SER A 80 -21.76 23.85 -6.16
N VAL A 81 -21.53 23.24 -7.32
CA VAL A 81 -21.59 21.79 -7.53
C VAL A 81 -20.27 21.34 -8.11
N ARG A 82 -19.70 20.29 -7.53
CA ARG A 82 -18.54 19.59 -8.08
C ARG A 82 -18.91 18.19 -8.49
N PHE A 83 -18.38 17.75 -9.61
CA PHE A 83 -18.54 16.39 -10.12
C PHE A 83 -17.21 15.86 -10.61
N ASN A 84 -16.88 14.64 -10.18
CA ASN A 84 -15.66 13.94 -10.58
C ASN A 84 -16.03 12.55 -11.10
N ALA A 85 -15.38 12.13 -12.17
CA ALA A 85 -15.45 10.76 -12.68
C ALA A 85 -14.07 10.28 -13.05
N LEU A 86 -13.78 9.03 -12.72
CA LEU A 86 -12.55 8.33 -13.06
C LEU A 86 -12.90 6.97 -13.64
N TYR A 87 -12.21 6.57 -14.71
CA TYR A 87 -12.15 5.21 -15.19
C TYR A 87 -10.69 4.83 -15.39
N SER A 88 -10.31 3.67 -14.88
CA SER A 88 -8.96 3.10 -15.03
C SER A 88 -9.06 1.64 -15.43
N GLU A 89 -8.25 1.25 -16.40
CA GLU A 89 -8.13 -0.14 -16.88
C GLU A 89 -6.66 -0.50 -17.02
N ASN A 90 -6.32 -1.71 -16.63
CA ASN A 90 -4.96 -2.20 -16.65
C ASN A 90 -4.99 -3.72 -16.72
N ASP A 91 -4.38 -4.27 -17.74
CA ASP A 91 -3.99 -5.66 -17.81
C ASP A 91 -2.52 -5.78 -17.37
N ASN A 92 -2.23 -6.73 -16.50
CA ASN A 92 -0.91 -6.89 -15.92
C ASN A 92 -0.38 -8.32 -16.05
N PRO A 93 -0.26 -8.88 -17.29
CA PRO A 93 0.26 -10.21 -17.49
C PRO A 93 1.67 -10.31 -16.91
N THR A 94 1.92 -11.42 -16.26
CA THR A 94 3.21 -11.71 -15.63
C THR A 94 3.66 -13.09 -16.05
N ASP A 95 4.88 -13.18 -16.60
CA ASP A 95 5.56 -14.42 -16.93
C ASP A 95 6.65 -14.69 -15.91
N VAL A 96 6.76 -15.92 -15.44
CA VAL A 96 7.81 -16.36 -14.50
C VAL A 96 8.50 -17.57 -15.06
N LEU A 97 9.83 -17.55 -15.01
CA LEU A 97 10.67 -18.69 -15.32
C LEU A 97 11.58 -18.97 -14.13
N ARG A 98 11.50 -20.19 -13.59
CA ARG A 98 12.22 -20.62 -12.40
C ARG A 98 13.08 -21.83 -12.71
N TYR A 99 14.32 -21.81 -12.21
CA TYR A 99 15.28 -22.88 -12.29
C TYR A 99 15.67 -23.30 -10.88
N THR A 100 15.29 -24.51 -10.47
CA THR A 100 15.66 -25.09 -9.16
C THR A 100 16.71 -26.16 -9.36
N THR A 101 17.91 -25.91 -8.85
CA THR A 101 19.06 -26.84 -8.97
C THR A 101 19.29 -27.53 -7.64
N ASP A 102 19.08 -28.84 -7.59
CA ASP A 102 19.45 -29.67 -6.42
C ASP A 102 20.98 -29.75 -6.31
N LEU A 103 21.53 -29.19 -5.24
CA LEU A 103 22.97 -29.14 -4.97
C LEU A 103 23.49 -30.42 -4.32
N ARG A 104 22.61 -31.31 -3.84
CA ARG A 104 22.93 -32.62 -3.23
C ARG A 104 23.06 -33.73 -4.28
N ALA A 105 22.38 -33.58 -5.40
CA ALA A 105 22.41 -34.60 -6.45
C ALA A 105 23.78 -34.66 -7.16
N THR A 106 24.18 -35.88 -7.56
CA THR A 106 25.39 -36.09 -8.35
C THR A 106 25.08 -37.02 -9.56
N PRO A 107 25.05 -36.51 -10.80
CA PRO A 107 25.24 -35.08 -11.17
C PRO A 107 24.11 -34.18 -10.66
N ARG A 108 24.38 -32.89 -10.54
CA ARG A 108 23.33 -31.89 -10.17
C ARG A 108 22.17 -31.97 -11.15
N ALA A 109 20.97 -31.95 -10.62
CA ALA A 109 19.73 -31.92 -11.40
C ALA A 109 19.12 -30.52 -11.33
N THR A 110 18.58 -30.02 -12.43
CA THR A 110 17.86 -28.75 -12.49
C THR A 110 16.45 -29.02 -12.99
N ALA A 111 15.46 -28.67 -12.17
CA ALA A 111 14.06 -28.57 -12.56
C ALA A 111 13.79 -27.17 -13.12
N ILE A 112 12.87 -27.11 -14.08
CA ILE A 112 12.46 -25.85 -14.71
C ILE A 112 10.95 -25.74 -14.56
N GLU A 113 10.49 -24.62 -14.02
CA GLU A 113 9.09 -24.25 -13.92
C GLU A 113 8.82 -22.98 -14.70
N ARG A 114 7.71 -22.94 -15.39
CA ARG A 114 7.20 -21.77 -16.10
C ARG A 114 5.83 -21.41 -15.55
N GLU A 115 5.59 -20.12 -15.27
CA GLU A 115 4.28 -19.65 -14.86
C GLU A 115 3.78 -18.58 -15.81
N GLU A 116 2.48 -18.65 -16.12
CA GLU A 116 1.71 -17.61 -16.79
C GLU A 116 0.68 -17.06 -15.82
N ILE A 117 0.65 -15.74 -15.66
CA ILE A 117 -0.25 -15.07 -14.73
C ILE A 117 -0.91 -13.91 -15.47
N PRO A 118 -1.88 -14.19 -16.39
CA PRO A 118 -2.73 -13.13 -16.92
C PRO A 118 -3.51 -12.47 -15.78
N GLY A 119 -3.60 -11.16 -15.83
CA GLY A 119 -4.35 -10.37 -14.86
C GLY A 119 -5.05 -9.23 -15.55
N ASP A 120 -6.27 -8.93 -15.10
CA ASP A 120 -7.10 -7.83 -15.56
C ASP A 120 -7.63 -7.05 -14.35
N ARG A 121 -7.59 -5.74 -14.46
CA ARG A 121 -8.13 -4.87 -13.44
C ARG A 121 -8.78 -3.65 -14.06
N ASN A 122 -10.04 -3.42 -13.71
CA ASN A 122 -10.72 -2.20 -14.06
C ASN A 122 -11.37 -1.55 -12.82
N ASN A 123 -11.38 -0.23 -12.83
CA ASN A 123 -11.90 0.58 -11.75
C ASN A 123 -12.66 1.77 -12.32
N TRP A 124 -13.82 2.07 -11.77
CA TRP A 124 -14.49 3.35 -12.01
C TRP A 124 -14.92 3.99 -10.69
N GLU A 125 -14.88 5.30 -10.67
CA GLU A 125 -15.37 6.10 -9.56
C GLU A 125 -16.15 7.29 -10.10
N ILE A 126 -17.29 7.57 -9.49
CA ILE A 126 -18.03 8.81 -9.66
C ILE A 126 -18.25 9.42 -8.28
N GLY A 127 -18.08 10.73 -8.19
CA GLY A 127 -18.30 11.47 -6.97
C GLY A 127 -18.73 12.89 -7.27
N GLY A 128 -19.28 13.53 -6.26
CA GLY A 128 -19.64 14.92 -6.37
C GLY A 128 -20.09 15.49 -5.05
N ASP A 129 -20.17 16.80 -5.00
CA ASP A 129 -20.71 17.50 -3.85
C ASP A 129 -21.49 18.75 -4.28
N TYR A 130 -22.43 19.11 -3.44
CA TYR A 130 -23.15 20.37 -3.46
C TYR A 130 -22.83 21.15 -2.20
N GLU A 131 -22.44 22.40 -2.35
CA GLU A 131 -22.19 23.32 -1.25
C GLU A 131 -23.08 24.55 -1.36
N TYR A 132 -23.67 24.95 -0.24
CA TYR A 132 -24.47 26.15 -0.13
C TYR A 132 -24.03 26.99 1.06
N LEU A 133 -23.71 28.27 0.82
CA LEU A 133 -23.35 29.27 1.82
C LEU A 133 -24.51 30.23 2.03
N SER A 134 -25.07 30.24 3.24
CA SER A 134 -26.17 31.15 3.60
C SER A 134 -25.68 32.59 3.78
N GLU A 135 -26.62 33.57 3.84
CA GLU A 135 -26.29 34.98 4.12
C GLU A 135 -25.62 35.17 5.48
N GLY A 136 -25.93 34.33 6.46
CA GLY A 136 -25.34 34.33 7.79
C GLY A 136 -23.99 33.62 7.88
N GLY A 137 -23.40 33.17 6.75
CA GLY A 137 -22.12 32.48 6.72
C GLY A 137 -22.18 30.99 7.08
N ASN A 138 -23.37 30.44 7.32
CA ASN A 138 -23.53 29.00 7.57
C ASN A 138 -23.39 28.22 6.27
N ARG A 139 -22.74 27.05 6.33
CA ARG A 139 -22.44 26.21 5.19
C ARG A 139 -23.18 24.87 5.30
N PHE A 140 -23.92 24.52 4.28
CA PHE A 140 -24.50 23.19 4.09
C PHE A 140 -23.74 22.48 2.98
N LYS A 141 -23.34 21.22 3.21
CA LYS A 141 -22.66 20.41 2.23
C LYS A 141 -23.22 18.99 2.20
N VAL A 142 -23.44 18.48 1.00
CA VAL A 142 -23.74 17.07 0.75
C VAL A 142 -22.74 16.55 -0.27
N LEU A 143 -22.16 15.39 -0.02
CA LEU A 143 -21.30 14.69 -0.96
C LEU A 143 -21.78 13.26 -1.17
N PHE A 144 -21.46 12.72 -2.33
CA PHE A 144 -21.61 11.30 -2.63
C PHE A 144 -20.37 10.77 -3.37
N ILE A 145 -20.05 9.49 -3.14
CA ILE A 145 -19.05 8.74 -3.87
C ILE A 145 -19.64 7.37 -4.18
N SER A 146 -19.41 6.88 -5.40
CA SER A 146 -19.66 5.49 -5.75
C SER A 146 -18.50 4.99 -6.61
N ASN A 147 -17.92 3.87 -6.21
CA ASN A 147 -16.83 3.26 -6.95
C ASN A 147 -17.01 1.74 -7.08
N ARG A 148 -16.35 1.17 -8.07
CA ARG A 148 -16.25 -0.27 -8.26
C ARG A 148 -14.86 -0.60 -8.77
N ASN A 149 -14.22 -1.56 -8.11
CA ASN A 149 -12.95 -2.12 -8.52
C ASN A 149 -13.14 -3.61 -8.80
N ASN A 150 -12.85 -4.03 -10.00
CA ASN A 150 -12.88 -5.43 -10.44
C ASN A 150 -11.44 -5.87 -10.70
N SER A 151 -11.04 -7.03 -10.18
CA SER A 151 -9.73 -7.62 -10.38
C SER A 151 -9.87 -9.12 -10.59
N ALA A 152 -9.25 -9.62 -11.64
CA ALA A 152 -9.17 -11.04 -11.95
C ALA A 152 -7.73 -11.42 -12.27
N SER A 153 -7.31 -12.59 -11.85
CA SER A 153 -6.02 -13.16 -12.25
C SER A 153 -6.08 -14.69 -12.21
N THR A 154 -5.48 -15.31 -13.22
CA THR A 154 -5.33 -16.76 -13.29
C THR A 154 -3.83 -17.07 -13.26
N ARG A 155 -3.38 -17.94 -12.36
CA ARG A 155 -2.00 -18.39 -12.27
C ARG A 155 -1.94 -19.85 -12.72
N GLU A 156 -1.20 -20.10 -13.78
CA GLU A 156 -0.93 -21.43 -14.30
C GLU A 156 0.57 -21.72 -14.21
N ARG A 157 0.95 -22.84 -13.57
CA ARG A 157 2.34 -23.28 -13.46
C ARG A 157 2.52 -24.60 -14.19
N TYR A 158 3.67 -24.73 -14.82
CA TYR A 158 4.05 -25.88 -15.63
C TYR A 158 5.46 -26.35 -15.29
N ASP A 159 5.62 -27.64 -15.04
CA ASP A 159 6.92 -28.31 -15.11
C ASP A 159 7.37 -28.39 -16.56
N VAL A 160 8.61 -28.01 -16.86
CA VAL A 160 9.20 -28.07 -18.20
C VAL A 160 10.25 -29.18 -18.24
N PHE A 161 10.03 -30.20 -19.05
CA PHE A 161 10.92 -31.34 -19.15
C PHE A 161 12.06 -31.11 -20.16
N ALA A 162 13.10 -31.94 -20.06
CA ALA A 162 14.30 -31.84 -20.90
C ALA A 162 14.04 -32.02 -22.41
N ASP A 163 12.95 -32.70 -22.79
CA ASP A 163 12.51 -32.85 -24.17
C ASP A 163 11.65 -31.69 -24.69
N GLY A 164 11.42 -30.68 -23.85
CA GLY A 164 10.60 -29.52 -24.13
C GLY A 164 9.09 -29.75 -23.96
N SER A 165 8.67 -30.89 -23.46
CA SER A 165 7.28 -31.12 -23.07
C SER A 165 6.98 -30.42 -21.74
N GLU A 166 5.70 -30.08 -21.50
CA GLU A 166 5.24 -29.38 -20.29
C GLU A 166 4.11 -30.18 -19.63
N SER A 167 4.06 -30.13 -18.32
CA SER A 167 2.97 -30.67 -17.51
C SER A 167 2.49 -29.61 -16.52
N LYS A 168 1.19 -29.29 -16.60
CA LYS A 168 0.59 -28.34 -15.65
C LYS A 168 0.52 -28.95 -14.25
N ASP A 169 1.02 -28.24 -13.24
CA ASP A 169 1.03 -28.67 -11.84
C ASP A 169 0.25 -27.72 -10.90
N LEU A 170 -0.14 -26.55 -11.39
CA LEU A 170 -0.96 -25.59 -10.64
C LEU A 170 -1.93 -24.86 -11.57
N PHE A 171 -3.16 -24.71 -11.11
CA PHE A 171 -4.14 -23.74 -11.59
C PHE A 171 -4.74 -23.02 -10.39
N LEU A 172 -4.63 -21.68 -10.36
CA LEU A 172 -5.23 -20.82 -9.33
C LEU A 172 -5.91 -19.65 -10.01
N ASP A 173 -7.23 -19.62 -9.95
CA ASP A 173 -8.05 -18.54 -10.49
C ASP A 173 -8.64 -17.71 -9.35
N LEU A 174 -8.45 -16.40 -9.43
CA LEU A 174 -8.84 -15.42 -8.42
C LEU A 174 -9.69 -14.33 -9.06
N GLY A 175 -10.88 -14.14 -8.54
CA GLY A 175 -11.77 -13.04 -8.89
C GLY A 175 -12.16 -12.21 -7.69
N SER A 176 -12.18 -10.89 -7.82
CA SER A 176 -12.69 -10.01 -6.78
C SER A 176 -13.37 -8.77 -7.35
N VAL A 177 -14.52 -8.43 -6.79
CA VAL A 177 -15.24 -7.19 -7.11
C VAL A 177 -15.52 -6.45 -5.82
N THR A 178 -14.93 -5.27 -5.67
CA THR A 178 -15.22 -4.37 -4.55
C THR A 178 -16.08 -3.22 -5.03
N THR A 179 -17.19 -2.98 -4.37
CA THR A 179 -18.10 -1.84 -4.63
C THR A 179 -18.22 -1.01 -3.37
N GLU A 180 -18.14 0.31 -3.48
CA GLU A 180 -18.36 1.21 -2.36
C GLU A 180 -19.32 2.33 -2.74
N ARG A 181 -20.18 2.73 -1.79
CA ARG A 181 -21.13 3.82 -1.91
C ARG A 181 -21.12 4.63 -0.63
N ILE A 182 -20.84 5.91 -0.73
CA ILE A 182 -20.77 6.85 0.40
C ILE A 182 -21.70 8.02 0.14
N VAL A 183 -22.44 8.40 1.16
CA VAL A 183 -23.20 9.66 1.21
C VAL A 183 -22.91 10.33 2.54
N ARG A 184 -22.50 11.60 2.52
CA ARG A 184 -22.25 12.42 3.71
C ARG A 184 -22.97 13.76 3.59
N GLY A 185 -23.66 14.15 4.67
CA GLY A 185 -24.23 15.47 4.81
C GLY A 185 -23.65 16.19 6.02
N SER A 186 -23.37 17.49 5.90
CA SER A 186 -22.88 18.29 7.01
C SER A 186 -23.44 19.72 6.98
N TYR A 187 -23.49 20.32 8.17
CA TYR A 187 -23.87 21.69 8.37
C TYR A 187 -22.89 22.37 9.34
N THR A 188 -22.28 23.47 8.87
CA THR A 188 -21.34 24.27 9.66
C THR A 188 -22.01 25.61 10.01
N MET A 189 -21.90 26.02 11.27
CA MET A 189 -22.41 27.31 11.74
C MET A 189 -21.47 27.95 12.75
N GLY A 190 -21.46 29.28 12.80
CA GLY A 190 -20.80 30.03 13.87
C GLY A 190 -21.51 29.79 15.19
N LEU A 191 -20.75 29.51 16.26
CA LEU A 191 -21.29 29.28 17.60
C LEU A 191 -21.10 30.54 18.49
N PHE A 192 -19.86 31.01 18.56
CA PHE A 192 -19.44 32.23 19.25
C PHE A 192 -18.33 32.93 18.45
N GLU A 193 -17.88 34.11 18.90
CA GLU A 193 -16.73 34.76 18.26
C GLU A 193 -15.49 33.86 18.27
N GLY A 194 -14.94 33.63 17.09
CA GLY A 194 -13.81 32.71 16.89
C GLY A 194 -14.12 31.24 17.07
N GLN A 195 -15.40 30.85 17.10
CA GLN A 195 -15.81 29.45 17.22
C GLN A 195 -16.84 29.07 16.16
N ASP A 196 -16.62 27.95 15.54
CA ASP A 196 -17.61 27.31 14.66
C ASP A 196 -17.81 25.83 15.03
N ILE A 197 -18.94 25.32 14.65
CA ILE A 197 -19.33 23.95 14.85
C ILE A 197 -19.84 23.37 13.54
N GLU A 198 -19.35 22.18 13.18
CA GLU A 198 -19.84 21.36 12.09
C GLU A 198 -20.44 20.09 12.69
N PHE A 199 -21.62 19.72 12.24
CA PHE A 199 -22.21 18.43 12.57
C PHE A 199 -22.80 17.79 11.31
N GLY A 200 -22.84 16.47 11.30
CA GLY A 200 -23.31 15.73 10.14
C GLY A 200 -23.33 14.24 10.37
N ALA A 201 -23.59 13.53 9.30
CA ALA A 201 -23.51 12.08 9.29
C ALA A 201 -23.02 11.58 7.93
N GLU A 202 -22.32 10.46 7.97
CA GLU A 202 -21.92 9.68 6.81
C GLU A 202 -22.55 8.30 6.85
N ARG A 203 -23.00 7.80 5.69
CA ARG A 203 -23.34 6.40 5.49
C ARG A 203 -22.44 5.85 4.39
N ALA A 204 -21.71 4.79 4.71
CA ALA A 204 -20.91 4.02 3.75
C ALA A 204 -21.48 2.60 3.64
N GLN A 205 -21.43 2.05 2.44
CA GLN A 205 -21.71 0.65 2.15
C GLN A 205 -20.59 0.14 1.27
N THR A 206 -19.88 -0.89 1.73
CA THR A 206 -18.79 -1.52 0.99
C THR A 206 -19.09 -3.00 0.86
N THR A 207 -18.97 -3.55 -0.35
CA THR A 207 -19.20 -4.97 -0.63
C THR A 207 -17.98 -5.52 -1.36
N LEU A 208 -17.48 -6.67 -0.94
CA LEU A 208 -16.51 -7.51 -1.66
C LEU A 208 -17.18 -8.81 -2.07
N ASP A 209 -17.23 -9.09 -3.37
CA ASP A 209 -17.49 -10.42 -3.90
C ASP A 209 -16.14 -11.05 -4.28
N SER A 210 -15.84 -12.23 -3.74
CA SER A 210 -14.58 -12.95 -3.97
C SER A 210 -14.82 -14.38 -4.40
N SER A 211 -14.02 -14.84 -5.37
CA SER A 211 -13.98 -16.22 -5.82
C SER A 211 -12.55 -16.72 -5.94
N LEU A 212 -12.33 -17.97 -5.57
CA LEU A 212 -11.05 -18.68 -5.72
C LEU A 212 -11.31 -20.10 -6.22
N ALA A 213 -10.60 -20.51 -7.27
CA ALA A 213 -10.59 -21.90 -7.74
C ALA A 213 -9.15 -22.42 -7.76
N LEU A 214 -8.87 -23.51 -7.03
CA LEU A 214 -7.57 -24.15 -6.95
C LEU A 214 -7.63 -25.55 -7.56
N GLY A 215 -6.79 -25.81 -8.56
CA GLY A 215 -6.58 -27.11 -9.18
C GLY A 215 -5.14 -27.59 -8.96
N LEU A 216 -4.97 -28.84 -8.54
CA LEU A 216 -3.66 -29.49 -8.38
C LEU A 216 -3.67 -30.88 -9.03
N PRO A 217 -2.49 -31.43 -9.40
CA PRO A 217 -2.37 -32.83 -9.79
C PRO A 217 -2.79 -33.73 -8.63
N SER A 218 -3.65 -34.70 -8.89
CA SER A 218 -4.05 -35.71 -7.90
C SER A 218 -4.49 -36.98 -8.57
N SER A 219 -4.14 -38.11 -7.99
CA SER A 219 -4.67 -39.41 -8.38
C SER A 219 -6.06 -39.69 -7.81
N ALA A 220 -6.48 -38.90 -6.81
CA ALA A 220 -7.78 -38.98 -6.17
C ALA A 220 -8.66 -37.83 -6.65
N GLY A 221 -9.58 -38.11 -7.56
CA GLY A 221 -10.51 -37.14 -8.11
C GLY A 221 -10.56 -37.11 -9.62
N THR A 222 -11.46 -36.33 -10.19
CA THR A 222 -11.63 -36.19 -11.63
C THR A 222 -11.18 -34.79 -12.06
N PRO A 223 -10.25 -34.66 -13.01
CA PRO A 223 -9.86 -33.37 -13.57
C PRO A 223 -11.05 -32.60 -14.15
N SER A 224 -11.07 -31.29 -13.99
CA SER A 224 -12.12 -30.40 -14.50
C SER A 224 -11.53 -29.28 -15.36
N ALA A 225 -12.20 -28.95 -16.47
CA ALA A 225 -11.80 -27.83 -17.33
C ALA A 225 -11.85 -26.47 -16.60
N ASP A 226 -12.79 -26.28 -15.67
CA ASP A 226 -12.95 -25.08 -14.85
C ASP A 226 -11.78 -24.90 -13.84
N PHE A 227 -10.96 -25.93 -13.68
CA PHE A 227 -9.76 -25.95 -12.83
C PHE A 227 -8.49 -26.20 -13.66
N GLY A 228 -8.46 -25.66 -14.87
CA GLY A 228 -7.31 -25.77 -15.78
C GLY A 228 -6.98 -27.19 -16.24
N GLY A 229 -7.94 -28.14 -16.17
CA GLY A 229 -7.72 -29.55 -16.47
C GLY A 229 -7.10 -30.35 -15.31
N LEU A 230 -6.99 -29.75 -14.12
CA LEU A 230 -6.48 -30.36 -12.88
C LEU A 230 -7.64 -30.82 -11.97
N VAL A 231 -7.31 -31.50 -10.88
CA VAL A 231 -8.30 -31.96 -9.89
C VAL A 231 -8.64 -30.82 -8.96
N PRO A 232 -9.93 -30.45 -8.82
CA PRO A 232 -10.37 -29.41 -7.89
C PRO A 232 -9.92 -29.69 -6.45
N GLN A 233 -9.39 -28.65 -5.79
CA GLN A 233 -9.06 -28.67 -4.37
C GLN A 233 -10.06 -27.81 -3.59
N ALA A 234 -10.55 -28.34 -2.47
CA ALA A 234 -11.44 -27.59 -1.58
C ALA A 234 -10.62 -26.56 -0.79
N VAL A 235 -11.00 -25.30 -0.89
CA VAL A 235 -10.42 -24.20 -0.11
C VAL A 235 -11.54 -23.55 0.70
N SER A 236 -11.35 -23.40 2.00
CA SER A 236 -12.34 -22.76 2.89
C SER A 236 -12.47 -21.28 2.57
N ASN A 237 -13.69 -20.76 2.56
CA ASN A 237 -14.00 -19.35 2.21
C ASN A 237 -13.58 -18.95 0.78
N ALA A 238 -13.55 -19.93 -0.14
CA ALA A 238 -13.19 -19.70 -1.54
C ALA A 238 -14.19 -18.78 -2.26
N ASN A 239 -15.48 -18.92 -1.95
CA ASN A 239 -16.56 -18.12 -2.55
C ASN A 239 -17.33 -17.40 -1.45
N SER A 240 -17.15 -16.10 -1.37
CA SER A 240 -17.73 -15.30 -0.30
C SER A 240 -18.08 -13.89 -0.76
N THR A 241 -19.20 -13.40 -0.25
CA THR A 241 -19.55 -11.97 -0.29
C THR A 241 -19.43 -11.40 1.11
N VAL A 242 -18.66 -10.33 1.27
CA VAL A 242 -18.51 -9.58 2.53
C VAL A 242 -19.07 -8.19 2.32
N GLU A 243 -20.03 -7.78 3.15
CA GLU A 243 -20.65 -6.45 3.11
C GLU A 243 -20.48 -5.75 4.46
N GLU A 244 -20.11 -4.47 4.42
CA GLU A 244 -20.16 -3.56 5.57
C GLU A 244 -21.15 -2.43 5.30
N ILE A 245 -22.04 -2.19 6.25
CA ILE A 245 -22.85 -0.98 6.33
C ILE A 245 -22.41 -0.18 7.54
N ARG A 246 -21.89 1.03 7.32
CA ARG A 246 -21.36 1.92 8.36
C ARG A 246 -22.11 3.23 8.38
N ILE A 247 -22.46 3.69 9.58
CA ILE A 247 -23.08 4.99 9.83
C ILE A 247 -22.23 5.74 10.85
N GLU A 248 -21.82 6.95 10.52
CA GLU A 248 -20.92 7.77 11.32
C GLU A 248 -21.48 9.18 11.53
N PRO A 249 -22.36 9.43 12.54
CA PRO A 249 -22.64 10.78 12.99
C PRO A 249 -21.41 11.40 13.63
N PHE A 250 -21.21 12.69 13.40
CA PHE A 250 -20.05 13.42 13.89
C PHE A 250 -20.37 14.86 14.28
N ILE A 251 -19.52 15.40 15.14
CA ILE A 251 -19.49 16.80 15.51
C ILE A 251 -18.03 17.26 15.56
N ILE A 252 -17.75 18.42 14.98
CA ILE A 252 -16.42 19.06 14.96
C ILE A 252 -16.60 20.48 15.50
N HIS A 253 -15.80 20.83 16.49
CA HIS A 253 -15.74 22.16 17.06
C HIS A 253 -14.37 22.77 16.78
N ASN A 254 -14.35 23.91 16.12
CA ASN A 254 -13.15 24.70 15.86
C ASN A 254 -13.17 25.94 16.73
N TRP A 255 -12.08 26.20 17.46
CA TRP A 255 -11.95 27.34 18.33
C TRP A 255 -10.63 28.09 18.06
N ILE A 256 -10.74 29.30 17.56
CA ILE A 256 -9.65 30.30 17.50
C ILE A 256 -9.58 30.98 18.85
N ILE A 257 -8.78 30.44 19.79
CA ILE A 257 -8.66 30.95 21.16
C ILE A 257 -8.08 32.36 21.15
N ASN A 258 -7.08 32.56 20.30
CA ASN A 258 -6.48 33.88 20.02
C ASN A 258 -5.64 33.77 18.71
N SER A 259 -4.96 34.87 18.33
CA SER A 259 -4.13 34.93 17.11
C SER A 259 -2.98 33.90 17.03
N ARG A 260 -2.67 33.22 18.14
CA ARG A 260 -1.58 32.23 18.23
C ARG A 260 -2.05 30.81 18.54
N MET A 261 -3.27 30.66 19.05
CA MET A 261 -3.76 29.37 19.55
C MET A 261 -5.06 28.98 18.86
N THR A 262 -5.12 27.75 18.34
CA THR A 262 -6.33 27.15 17.82
C THR A 262 -6.52 25.76 18.43
N LEU A 263 -7.77 25.38 18.65
CA LEU A 263 -8.18 24.07 19.13
C LEU A 263 -9.26 23.51 18.19
N GLU A 264 -9.06 22.30 17.71
CA GLU A 264 -10.08 21.50 17.04
C GLU A 264 -10.44 20.31 17.93
N SER A 265 -11.72 20.07 18.11
CA SER A 265 -12.22 18.90 18.86
C SER A 265 -13.24 18.19 18.00
N THR A 266 -13.05 16.91 17.77
CA THR A 266 -13.95 16.05 16.97
C THR A 266 -14.46 14.93 17.85
N LEU A 267 -15.75 14.65 17.76
CA LEU A 267 -16.36 13.43 18.26
C LEU A 267 -17.11 12.78 17.12
N LEU A 268 -16.71 11.55 16.82
CA LEU A 268 -17.38 10.71 15.84
C LEU A 268 -17.84 9.43 16.52
N TYR A 269 -19.03 8.95 16.19
CA TYR A 269 -19.55 7.67 16.64
C TYR A 269 -19.77 6.77 15.45
N GLU A 270 -19.01 5.69 15.38
CA GLU A 270 -19.13 4.67 14.33
C GLU A 270 -20.08 3.57 14.76
N LEU A 271 -21.04 3.26 13.90
CA LEU A 271 -21.91 2.10 13.97
C LEU A 271 -21.68 1.30 12.68
N SER A 272 -21.20 0.06 12.77
CA SER A 272 -20.94 -0.76 11.60
C SER A 272 -21.49 -2.17 11.78
N GLU A 273 -22.13 -2.69 10.73
CA GLU A 273 -22.54 -4.08 10.59
C GLU A 273 -21.74 -4.71 9.47
N ILE A 274 -21.04 -5.81 9.77
CA ILE A 274 -20.33 -6.63 8.77
C ILE A 274 -21.04 -7.96 8.64
N SER A 275 -21.50 -8.27 7.42
CA SER A 275 -22.11 -9.55 7.07
C SER A 275 -21.26 -10.29 6.05
N GLN A 276 -21.11 -11.59 6.24
CA GLN A 276 -20.47 -12.51 5.30
C GLN A 276 -21.50 -13.56 4.88
N SER A 277 -21.52 -13.90 3.60
CA SER A 277 -22.37 -14.95 3.02
C SER A 277 -21.58 -15.73 1.95
N GLY A 278 -22.11 -16.90 1.56
CA GLY A 278 -21.44 -17.85 0.66
C GLY A 278 -21.02 -19.11 1.42
N ASP A 279 -19.74 -19.44 1.38
CA ASP A 279 -19.20 -20.65 2.06
C ASP A 279 -19.37 -20.55 3.59
N VAL A 280 -19.33 -19.33 4.13
CA VAL A 280 -19.61 -19.02 5.55
C VAL A 280 -20.70 -17.96 5.62
N ASN A 281 -21.59 -18.10 6.60
CA ASN A 281 -22.64 -17.11 6.86
C ASN A 281 -22.48 -16.57 8.29
N ARG A 282 -22.21 -15.26 8.39
CA ARG A 282 -21.99 -14.59 9.68
C ARG A 282 -22.32 -13.11 9.60
N THR A 283 -22.93 -12.57 10.65
CA THR A 283 -23.18 -11.13 10.82
C THR A 283 -22.62 -10.68 12.17
N ARG A 284 -22.03 -9.48 12.21
CA ARG A 284 -21.40 -8.91 13.39
C ARG A 284 -21.55 -7.40 13.40
N ASP A 285 -21.88 -6.90 14.60
CA ASP A 285 -22.03 -5.46 14.85
C ASP A 285 -20.79 -4.92 15.60
N PHE A 286 -20.43 -3.70 15.28
CA PHE A 286 -19.37 -2.96 15.94
C PHE A 286 -19.84 -1.53 16.22
N ASP A 287 -19.40 -1.00 17.36
CA ASP A 287 -19.59 0.39 17.70
C ASP A 287 -18.34 1.01 18.34
N PHE A 288 -18.03 2.24 17.94
CA PHE A 288 -16.85 2.94 18.43
C PHE A 288 -17.10 4.43 18.60
N VAL A 289 -16.74 4.95 19.77
CA VAL A 289 -16.55 6.38 19.97
C VAL A 289 -15.14 6.75 19.56
N LYS A 290 -14.98 7.67 18.60
CA LYS A 290 -13.69 8.12 18.02
C LYS A 290 -13.47 9.62 18.33
N PRO A 291 -12.99 9.99 19.54
CA PRO A 291 -12.62 11.34 19.87
C PRO A 291 -11.27 11.72 19.25
N LYS A 292 -11.15 12.99 18.87
CA LYS A 292 -9.91 13.64 18.46
C LYS A 292 -9.82 15.04 19.04
N VAL A 293 -8.63 15.41 19.49
CA VAL A 293 -8.29 16.77 19.90
C VAL A 293 -6.99 17.17 19.20
N ASP A 294 -6.98 18.34 18.59
CA ASP A 294 -5.82 18.92 17.91
C ASP A 294 -5.61 20.35 18.42
N PHE A 295 -4.51 20.60 19.09
CA PHE A 295 -4.15 21.92 19.62
C PHE A 295 -2.92 22.44 18.90
N ARG A 296 -3.01 23.66 18.37
CA ARG A 296 -1.94 24.35 17.65
C ARG A 296 -1.57 25.64 18.35
N TYR A 297 -0.26 25.87 18.50
CA TYR A 297 0.30 27.04 19.13
C TYR A 297 1.45 27.65 18.34
N ASN A 298 1.28 28.84 17.82
CA ASN A 298 2.32 29.65 17.20
C ASN A 298 3.17 30.32 18.30
N LEU A 299 4.20 29.60 18.79
CA LEU A 299 5.07 30.07 19.86
C LEU A 299 5.82 31.34 19.45
N THR A 300 6.35 31.35 18.24
CA THR A 300 6.92 32.53 17.55
C THR A 300 6.42 32.56 16.10
N PRO A 301 6.65 33.65 15.33
CA PRO A 301 6.35 33.64 13.90
C PRO A 301 7.05 32.53 13.11
N GLN A 302 8.14 31.97 13.64
CA GLN A 302 8.94 30.94 13.01
C GLN A 302 8.69 29.55 13.57
N LEU A 303 8.17 29.41 14.79
CA LEU A 303 7.98 28.12 15.47
C LEU A 303 6.51 27.90 15.79
N GLN A 304 5.94 26.87 15.19
CA GLN A 304 4.62 26.35 15.50
C GLN A 304 4.76 25.00 16.22
N LEU A 305 4.03 24.85 17.31
CA LEU A 305 3.87 23.58 18.03
C LEU A 305 2.44 23.07 17.83
N ARG A 306 2.27 21.76 17.69
CA ARG A 306 0.97 21.11 17.59
C ARG A 306 0.98 19.84 18.39
N GLY A 307 -0.05 19.63 19.21
CA GLY A 307 -0.29 18.37 19.91
C GLY A 307 -1.61 17.78 19.47
N SER A 308 -1.65 16.47 19.19
CA SER A 308 -2.90 15.78 18.88
C SER A 308 -3.05 14.50 19.66
N ALA A 309 -4.28 14.19 20.05
CA ALA A 309 -4.70 12.90 20.62
C ALA A 309 -5.94 12.43 19.89
N GLU A 310 -5.92 11.21 19.37
CA GLU A 310 -6.98 10.66 18.52
C GLU A 310 -7.15 9.17 18.78
N LYS A 311 -8.40 8.70 18.90
CA LYS A 311 -8.70 7.27 18.81
C LYS A 311 -8.99 6.92 17.36
N VAL A 312 -8.11 6.12 16.76
CA VAL A 312 -8.21 5.63 15.38
C VAL A 312 -8.72 4.19 15.40
N VAL A 313 -9.80 3.91 14.67
CA VAL A 313 -10.29 2.56 14.40
C VAL A 313 -9.94 2.22 12.97
N ARG A 314 -9.26 1.10 12.74
CA ARG A 314 -8.93 0.63 11.39
C ARG A 314 -10.07 -0.17 10.81
N GLN A 315 -10.41 0.10 9.58
CA GLN A 315 -11.34 -0.73 8.83
C GLN A 315 -10.72 -2.12 8.60
N LEU A 316 -11.56 -3.16 8.74
CA LEU A 316 -11.16 -4.52 8.39
C LEU A 316 -10.94 -4.64 6.88
N ARG A 317 -9.91 -5.37 6.50
CA ARG A 317 -9.73 -5.71 5.09
C ARG A 317 -10.65 -6.87 4.77
N PHE A 318 -11.53 -6.69 3.82
CA PHE A 318 -12.47 -7.75 3.45
C PHE A 318 -11.77 -9.00 2.89
N SER A 319 -10.57 -8.83 2.29
CA SER A 319 -9.71 -9.94 1.90
C SER A 319 -9.27 -10.83 3.08
N ASP A 320 -9.29 -10.33 4.32
CA ASP A 320 -8.92 -11.15 5.49
C ASP A 320 -10.05 -12.11 5.92
N PHE A 321 -11.27 -11.95 5.38
CA PHE A 321 -12.40 -12.83 5.60
C PHE A 321 -12.51 -13.97 4.59
N VAL A 322 -11.82 -13.84 3.46
CA VAL A 322 -11.91 -14.77 2.32
C VAL A 322 -10.57 -15.46 2.08
N ALA A 323 -10.59 -16.59 1.39
CA ALA A 323 -9.35 -17.23 0.95
C ALA A 323 -8.64 -16.35 -0.09
N SER A 324 -7.32 -16.30 -0.01
CA SER A 324 -6.49 -15.53 -0.92
C SER A 324 -5.18 -16.25 -1.23
N ASN A 325 -4.45 -15.77 -2.24
CA ASN A 325 -3.10 -16.25 -2.52
C ASN A 325 -2.13 -15.79 -1.42
N ASP A 326 -1.25 -16.69 -0.94
CA ASP A 326 -0.13 -16.29 -0.10
C ASP A 326 1.07 -15.87 -0.98
N PRO A 327 1.43 -14.57 -1.00
CA PRO A 327 2.56 -14.10 -1.79
C PRO A 327 3.92 -14.41 -1.14
N GLN A 328 3.93 -14.93 0.08
CA GLN A 328 5.15 -15.19 0.86
C GLN A 328 5.63 -16.62 0.73
N ASP A 329 4.71 -17.52 0.42
CA ASP A 329 4.98 -18.95 0.35
C ASP A 329 4.62 -19.54 -1.02
N ASN A 330 5.58 -20.22 -1.65
CA ASN A 330 5.32 -20.94 -2.90
C ASN A 330 4.77 -22.35 -2.63
N ASP A 331 4.94 -22.87 -1.41
CA ASP A 331 4.51 -24.21 -1.01
C ASP A 331 3.11 -24.18 -0.40
N SER A 332 2.83 -23.15 0.43
CA SER A 332 1.49 -22.85 0.94
C SER A 332 0.84 -21.76 0.07
N ILE A 333 0.14 -22.19 -0.97
CA ILE A 333 -0.34 -21.31 -2.04
C ILE A 333 -1.46 -20.39 -1.59
N THR A 334 -2.19 -20.75 -0.51
CA THR A 334 -3.39 -20.03 -0.09
C THR A 334 -3.36 -19.67 1.39
N LEU A 335 -3.83 -18.46 1.69
CA LEU A 335 -4.18 -18.01 3.04
C LEU A 335 -5.66 -18.26 3.30
N TYR A 336 -5.96 -18.66 4.53
CA TYR A 336 -7.34 -18.88 4.95
C TYR A 336 -7.99 -17.58 5.40
N GLY A 337 -9.29 -17.46 5.16
CA GLY A 337 -10.10 -16.36 5.68
C GLY A 337 -10.41 -16.57 7.16
N ASN A 338 -10.58 -15.48 7.91
CA ASN A 338 -10.95 -15.51 9.31
C ASN A 338 -12.21 -14.67 9.57
N GLU A 339 -13.34 -15.33 9.74
CA GLU A 339 -14.63 -14.70 10.02
C GLU A 339 -14.73 -14.12 11.46
N ASN A 340 -13.73 -14.37 12.33
CA ASN A 340 -13.72 -13.93 13.72
C ASN A 340 -12.99 -12.60 13.96
N LEU A 341 -12.48 -11.96 12.91
CA LEU A 341 -11.72 -10.71 13.01
C LEU A 341 -12.51 -9.61 13.71
N ARG A 342 -11.84 -8.89 14.61
CA ARG A 342 -12.31 -7.63 15.20
C ARG A 342 -11.50 -6.47 14.65
N GLN A 343 -12.10 -5.28 14.61
CA GLN A 343 -11.42 -4.06 14.19
C GLN A 343 -10.28 -3.73 15.15
N GLU A 344 -9.06 -3.60 14.62
CA GLU A 344 -7.93 -3.05 15.32
C GLU A 344 -8.16 -1.56 15.55
N TRP A 345 -7.84 -1.06 16.75
CA TRP A 345 -7.88 0.36 17.03
C TRP A 345 -6.69 0.80 17.89
N PHE A 346 -6.40 2.09 17.91
CA PHE A 346 -5.31 2.61 18.72
C PHE A 346 -5.54 4.07 19.13
N TRP A 347 -5.00 4.42 20.29
CA TRP A 347 -4.78 5.79 20.63
C TRP A 347 -3.52 6.30 19.96
N LYS A 348 -3.64 7.41 19.28
CA LYS A 348 -2.57 8.10 18.57
C LYS A 348 -2.28 9.41 19.27
N TYR A 349 -1.08 9.54 19.81
CA TYR A 349 -0.57 10.77 20.43
C TYR A 349 0.60 11.27 19.60
N ASP A 350 0.47 12.47 19.02
CA ASP A 350 1.50 13.11 18.22
C ASP A 350 1.83 14.49 18.76
N PHE A 351 3.11 14.84 18.75
CA PHE A 351 3.62 16.16 19.02
C PHE A 351 4.50 16.62 17.86
N TYR A 352 4.11 17.72 17.23
CA TYR A 352 4.81 18.33 16.10
C TYR A 352 5.48 19.63 16.51
N ALA A 353 6.66 19.89 15.94
CA ALA A 353 7.33 21.17 15.98
C ALA A 353 7.77 21.56 14.57
N ASP A 354 7.19 22.62 14.03
CA ASP A 354 7.46 23.13 12.69
C ASP A 354 8.26 24.42 12.81
N TYR A 355 9.52 24.39 12.39
CA TYR A 355 10.42 25.54 12.48
C TYR A 355 10.79 26.07 11.09
N ARG A 356 10.38 27.31 10.82
CA ARG A 356 10.79 28.04 9.63
C ARG A 356 12.12 28.75 9.92
N LEU A 357 13.15 28.38 9.17
CA LEU A 357 14.48 28.98 9.32
C LEU A 357 14.47 30.48 8.94
N PRO A 358 15.32 31.31 9.58
CA PRO A 358 15.42 32.73 9.28
C PRO A 358 15.68 33.01 7.79
N ASN A 359 15.18 34.14 7.29
CA ASN A 359 15.32 34.59 5.91
C ASN A 359 14.73 33.59 4.86
N ASP A 360 13.73 32.80 5.26
CA ASP A 360 13.05 31.81 4.43
C ASP A 360 14.00 30.84 3.70
N ILE A 361 15.13 30.51 4.34
CA ILE A 361 16.09 29.57 3.76
C ILE A 361 15.63 28.11 3.84
N GLY A 362 14.59 27.82 4.62
CA GLY A 362 14.05 26.46 4.69
C GLY A 362 13.16 26.20 5.88
N VAL A 363 12.79 24.95 6.03
CA VAL A 363 11.94 24.43 7.12
C VAL A 363 12.55 23.18 7.72
N VAL A 364 12.30 23.00 9.02
CA VAL A 364 12.57 21.76 9.75
C VAL A 364 11.30 21.38 10.49
N ASN A 365 10.82 20.17 10.27
CA ASN A 365 9.64 19.61 10.90
C ASN A 365 10.05 18.41 11.75
N MET A 366 9.55 18.33 12.97
CA MET A 366 9.74 17.21 13.87
C MET A 366 8.37 16.67 14.30
N ASN A 367 8.23 15.34 14.33
CA ASN A 367 7.10 14.65 14.94
C ASN A 367 7.62 13.62 15.94
N LEU A 368 7.17 13.74 17.20
CA LEU A 368 7.28 12.71 18.23
C LEU A 368 5.92 12.03 18.32
N PHE A 369 5.90 10.70 18.32
CA PHE A 369 4.65 9.97 18.38
C PHE A 369 4.72 8.76 19.32
N TYR A 370 3.57 8.47 19.94
CA TYR A 370 3.31 7.27 20.71
C TYR A 370 1.92 6.73 20.32
N HIS A 371 1.86 5.48 19.87
CA HIS A 371 0.61 4.84 19.47
C HIS A 371 0.40 3.59 20.32
N GLN A 372 -0.74 3.52 20.99
CA GLN A 372 -1.14 2.39 21.81
C GLN A 372 -2.20 1.57 21.08
N HIS A 373 -1.78 0.43 20.52
CA HIS A 373 -2.61 -0.46 19.72
C HIS A 373 -3.39 -1.44 20.60
N LYS A 374 -4.61 -1.73 20.16
CA LYS A 374 -5.51 -2.73 20.72
C LYS A 374 -6.01 -3.65 19.63
N ASP A 375 -6.15 -4.94 19.94
CA ASP A 375 -6.62 -5.97 19.00
C ASP A 375 -5.83 -5.99 17.69
N ARG A 376 -4.48 -5.83 17.74
CA ARG A 376 -3.59 -5.81 16.56
C ARG A 376 -3.82 -7.05 15.71
N ILE A 377 -3.92 -6.86 14.38
CA ILE A 377 -4.09 -7.96 13.42
C ILE A 377 -2.71 -8.38 12.87
N ALA A 378 -2.42 -9.69 12.99
CA ALA A 378 -1.26 -10.36 12.40
C ALA A 378 -1.58 -11.85 12.21
N ARG A 379 -0.58 -12.67 11.85
CA ARG A 379 -0.73 -14.11 11.66
C ARG A 379 -1.08 -14.84 12.96
N ILE A 380 -2.04 -15.75 12.86
CA ILE A 380 -2.44 -16.69 13.92
C ILE A 380 -2.55 -18.10 13.37
N ASP A 381 -2.46 -19.09 14.27
CA ASP A 381 -2.72 -20.50 13.98
C ASP A 381 -4.23 -20.73 13.89
N VAL A 382 -4.70 -21.25 12.75
CA VAL A 382 -6.08 -21.70 12.54
C VAL A 382 -6.12 -23.17 12.11
N SER A 383 -5.06 -23.93 12.37
CA SER A 383 -4.90 -25.32 11.97
C SER A 383 -6.00 -26.21 12.50
N PRO A 384 -6.65 -27.02 11.67
CA PRO A 384 -7.64 -28.00 12.12
C PRO A 384 -7.00 -29.20 12.82
N SER A 385 -5.72 -29.49 12.56
CA SER A 385 -4.94 -30.58 13.18
C SER A 385 -3.44 -30.31 13.12
N GLU A 386 -2.65 -31.12 13.82
CA GLU A 386 -1.18 -31.07 13.80
C GLU A 386 -0.58 -31.42 12.43
N ASP A 387 -1.29 -32.24 11.63
CA ASP A 387 -0.85 -32.68 10.31
C ASP A 387 -1.33 -31.76 9.19
N ASN A 388 -2.12 -30.72 9.51
CA ASN A 388 -2.65 -29.75 8.55
C ASN A 388 -2.51 -28.34 9.12
N LEU A 389 -1.30 -27.79 9.03
CA LEU A 389 -1.01 -26.46 9.51
C LEU A 389 -1.61 -25.41 8.58
N GLN A 390 -2.27 -24.42 9.18
CA GLN A 390 -2.92 -23.35 8.48
C GLN A 390 -2.77 -22.03 9.26
N SER A 391 -2.42 -20.98 8.56
CA SER A 391 -2.40 -19.64 9.13
C SER A 391 -3.43 -18.71 8.50
N ALA A 392 -3.87 -17.75 9.27
CA ALA A 392 -4.76 -16.67 8.82
C ALA A 392 -4.41 -15.36 9.54
N ASN A 393 -4.92 -14.23 9.03
CA ASN A 393 -4.87 -13.00 9.80
C ASN A 393 -5.86 -13.07 10.97
N GLY A 394 -5.43 -12.68 12.16
CA GLY A 394 -6.25 -12.68 13.38
C GLY A 394 -5.80 -11.63 14.39
N ASN A 395 -6.61 -11.39 15.40
CA ASN A 395 -6.28 -10.45 16.46
C ASN A 395 -5.30 -11.11 17.44
N ILE A 396 -4.09 -10.56 17.56
CA ILE A 396 -3.01 -11.12 18.39
C ILE A 396 -2.84 -10.41 19.73
N GLY A 397 -3.60 -9.33 19.99
CA GLY A 397 -3.56 -8.60 21.25
C GLY A 397 -3.09 -7.17 21.13
N ASP A 398 -2.56 -6.63 22.22
CA ASP A 398 -2.22 -5.21 22.38
C ASP A 398 -0.73 -4.99 22.15
N GLY A 399 -0.36 -3.81 21.66
CA GLY A 399 1.03 -3.46 21.44
C GLY A 399 1.24 -1.95 21.30
N ASP A 400 2.46 -1.52 21.41
CA ASP A 400 2.82 -0.10 21.42
C ASP A 400 3.81 0.24 20.30
N VAL A 401 3.74 1.49 19.83
CA VAL A 401 4.68 2.06 18.87
C VAL A 401 5.14 3.42 19.37
N VAL A 402 6.44 3.66 19.38
CA VAL A 402 7.03 4.96 19.72
C VAL A 402 8.01 5.38 18.63
N GLY A 403 8.10 6.68 18.36
CA GLY A 403 9.09 7.13 17.38
C GLY A 403 9.24 8.63 17.26
N ILE A 404 10.24 8.99 16.44
CA ILE A 404 10.55 10.35 16.03
C ILE A 404 10.75 10.39 14.52
N SER A 405 10.20 11.43 13.88
CA SER A 405 10.48 11.75 12.49
C SER A 405 10.94 13.19 12.37
N ILE A 406 12.01 13.44 11.62
CA ILE A 406 12.57 14.77 11.36
C ILE A 406 12.71 14.92 9.85
N ASN A 407 12.09 15.97 9.32
CA ASN A 407 12.19 16.33 7.91
C ASN A 407 12.79 17.73 7.78
N SER A 408 13.67 17.93 6.82
CA SER A 408 14.19 19.24 6.50
C SER A 408 14.25 19.51 5.02
N SER A 409 14.10 20.79 4.65
CA SER A 409 14.28 21.28 3.29
C SER A 409 14.95 22.65 3.37
N ILE A 410 16.22 22.73 2.98
CA ILE A 410 17.09 23.89 3.26
C ILE A 410 17.80 24.33 1.99
N ARG A 411 17.67 25.60 1.62
CA ARG A 411 18.45 26.27 0.56
C ARG A 411 19.82 26.67 1.09
N MET A 412 20.86 26.27 0.39
CA MET A 412 22.25 26.42 0.81
C MET A 412 22.81 27.84 0.59
N ARG A 413 22.02 28.87 0.90
CA ARG A 413 22.47 30.28 0.85
C ARG A 413 23.66 30.57 1.75
N MET A 414 23.74 29.86 2.88
CA MET A 414 24.81 30.01 3.87
C MET A 414 26.20 29.69 3.33
N ILE A 415 26.28 28.90 2.25
CA ILE A 415 27.54 28.56 1.56
C ILE A 415 27.60 29.14 0.15
N ASN A 416 26.86 30.24 -0.12
CA ASN A 416 26.76 30.91 -1.41
C ASN A 416 26.20 30.07 -2.57
N LEU A 417 25.37 29.07 -2.27
CA LEU A 417 24.66 28.24 -3.23
C LEU A 417 23.14 28.39 -3.09
N PRO A 418 22.56 29.57 -3.42
CA PRO A 418 21.15 29.87 -3.16
C PRO A 418 20.18 28.98 -3.96
N ASN A 419 20.63 28.40 -5.04
CA ASN A 419 19.84 27.55 -5.93
C ASN A 419 19.99 26.06 -5.63
N LEU A 420 20.81 25.70 -4.64
CA LEU A 420 20.94 24.36 -4.13
C LEU A 420 19.97 24.14 -2.96
N LEU A 421 19.01 23.25 -3.15
CA LEU A 421 18.09 22.76 -2.14
C LEU A 421 18.59 21.41 -1.65
N VAL A 422 18.77 21.26 -0.34
CA VAL A 422 19.08 19.98 0.31
C VAL A 422 17.87 19.55 1.13
N THR A 423 17.48 18.30 1.00
CA THR A 423 16.39 17.68 1.75
C THR A 423 16.91 16.52 2.59
N SER A 424 16.38 16.35 3.78
CA SER A 424 16.60 15.16 4.59
C SER A 424 15.30 14.73 5.27
N ALA A 425 15.11 13.41 5.39
CA ALA A 425 14.05 12.80 6.15
C ALA A 425 14.64 11.65 6.97
N LEU A 426 14.55 11.77 8.29
CA LEU A 426 14.95 10.73 9.23
C LEU A 426 13.72 10.27 9.99
N SER A 427 13.50 8.96 10.07
CA SER A 427 12.51 8.35 10.94
C SER A 427 13.16 7.26 11.75
N VAL A 428 13.00 7.31 13.07
CA VAL A 428 13.42 6.26 14.00
C VAL A 428 12.22 5.90 14.85
N ARG A 429 11.91 4.60 14.93
CA ARG A 429 10.74 4.11 15.64
C ARG A 429 11.00 2.72 16.20
N ASP A 430 10.27 2.35 17.22
CA ASP A 430 10.23 0.99 17.75
C ASP A 430 8.81 0.56 18.07
N SER A 431 8.59 -0.73 18.20
CA SER A 431 7.29 -1.31 18.52
C SER A 431 7.45 -2.59 19.31
N GLU A 432 6.44 -2.91 20.12
CA GLU A 432 6.43 -4.11 20.98
C GLU A 432 5.04 -4.75 20.96
N ILE A 433 5.01 -6.06 20.83
CA ILE A 433 3.82 -6.91 20.92
C ILE A 433 4.24 -8.33 21.24
N GLU A 434 3.38 -9.06 21.96
CA GLU A 434 3.59 -10.49 22.22
C GLU A 434 3.29 -11.32 20.95
N ASP A 435 4.20 -12.23 20.59
CA ASP A 435 4.02 -13.15 19.48
C ASP A 435 3.09 -14.31 19.85
N PRO A 436 2.04 -14.60 19.07
CA PRO A 436 1.07 -15.64 19.42
C PRO A 436 1.60 -17.08 19.25
N PHE A 437 2.67 -17.27 18.47
CA PHE A 437 3.25 -18.61 18.23
C PHE A 437 4.32 -18.97 19.26
N LEU A 438 5.10 -17.98 19.72
CA LEU A 438 6.26 -18.18 20.57
C LEU A 438 6.09 -17.65 22.01
N GLY A 439 5.11 -16.77 22.26
CA GLY A 439 4.90 -16.14 23.56
C GLY A 439 6.05 -15.22 23.99
N ILE A 440 6.75 -14.60 23.02
CA ILE A 440 7.86 -13.66 23.25
C ILE A 440 7.48 -12.26 22.77
N ASP A 441 8.08 -11.25 23.38
CA ASP A 441 7.94 -9.88 22.90
C ASP A 441 8.75 -9.68 21.63
N ARG A 442 8.14 -9.07 20.63
CA ARG A 442 8.75 -8.74 19.33
C ARG A 442 8.23 -7.43 18.75
N ARG A 443 8.89 -6.93 17.71
CA ARG A 443 8.33 -5.85 16.91
C ARG A 443 7.09 -6.32 16.12
N PHE A 444 6.29 -5.36 15.69
CA PHE A 444 5.23 -5.61 14.72
C PHE A 444 5.80 -6.21 13.44
N ALA A 445 5.03 -7.05 12.78
CA ALA A 445 5.44 -7.64 11.51
C ALA A 445 5.76 -6.55 10.46
N ARG A 446 6.82 -6.74 9.68
CA ARG A 446 7.35 -5.80 8.68
C ARG A 446 7.64 -4.40 9.22
N PHE A 447 8.16 -4.33 10.44
CA PHE A 447 8.41 -3.08 11.14
C PHE A 447 9.91 -2.77 11.25
N GLY A 448 10.42 -1.98 10.29
CA GLY A 448 11.80 -1.47 10.33
C GLY A 448 11.94 -0.31 11.31
N ARG A 449 13.05 -0.26 12.07
CA ARG A 449 13.34 0.79 13.06
C ARG A 449 13.70 2.12 12.43
N GLY A 450 14.47 2.12 11.36
CA GLY A 450 15.03 3.35 10.86
C GLY A 450 14.96 3.52 9.35
N ARG A 451 14.73 4.77 8.94
CA ARG A 451 14.86 5.18 7.54
C ARG A 451 15.50 6.56 7.47
N LEU A 452 16.53 6.67 6.63
CA LEU A 452 17.17 7.93 6.29
C LEU A 452 17.06 8.15 4.78
N THR A 453 16.53 9.32 4.39
CA THR A 453 16.52 9.78 3.01
C THR A 453 17.28 11.10 2.95
N LEU A 454 18.23 11.20 2.05
CA LEU A 454 18.99 12.42 1.76
C LEU A 454 18.83 12.75 0.29
N GLY A 455 18.54 14.02 0.00
CA GLY A 455 18.37 14.46 -1.36
C GLY A 455 18.91 15.85 -1.60
N PHE A 456 19.17 16.16 -2.85
CA PHE A 456 19.41 17.52 -3.27
C PHE A 456 18.84 17.78 -4.67
N ARG A 457 18.49 19.05 -4.91
CA ARG A 457 18.18 19.60 -6.22
C ARG A 457 18.97 20.89 -6.41
N HIS A 458 19.66 21.00 -7.54
CA HIS A 458 20.39 22.21 -7.91
C HIS A 458 19.80 22.79 -9.20
N ASP A 459 19.26 23.99 -9.09
CA ASP A 459 18.75 24.75 -10.22
C ASP A 459 19.87 25.59 -10.84
N LEU A 460 20.06 25.52 -12.15
CA LEU A 460 21.03 26.26 -12.95
C LEU A 460 20.29 27.18 -13.93
N PRO A 461 19.79 28.36 -13.47
CA PRO A 461 18.92 29.23 -14.27
C PRO A 461 19.55 29.69 -15.61
N ARG A 462 20.88 29.87 -15.65
CA ARG A 462 21.59 30.28 -16.86
C ARG A 462 21.48 29.27 -18.01
N TRP A 463 21.25 28.00 -17.66
CA TRP A 463 21.17 26.88 -18.59
C TRP A 463 19.75 26.31 -18.70
N ASN A 464 18.77 26.92 -18.04
CA ASN A 464 17.40 26.40 -17.92
C ASN A 464 17.40 24.92 -17.51
N MET A 465 18.31 24.54 -16.62
CA MET A 465 18.56 23.17 -16.24
C MET A 465 18.46 23.01 -14.72
N ASN A 466 18.02 21.86 -14.29
CA ASN A 466 18.17 21.41 -12.91
C ASN A 466 18.54 19.93 -12.86
N TYR A 467 19.20 19.53 -11.79
CA TYR A 467 19.56 18.14 -11.55
C TYR A 467 19.48 17.84 -10.05
N GLY A 468 19.33 16.58 -9.73
CA GLY A 468 19.25 16.14 -8.35
C GLY A 468 19.52 14.67 -8.17
N LEU A 469 19.73 14.32 -6.91
CA LEU A 469 19.93 12.96 -6.46
C LEU A 469 19.15 12.78 -5.15
N GLU A 470 18.59 11.60 -5.00
CA GLU A 470 17.99 11.13 -3.75
C GLU A 470 18.59 9.78 -3.41
N TRP A 471 19.04 9.65 -2.19
CA TRP A 471 19.53 8.42 -1.59
C TRP A 471 18.68 8.07 -0.38
N SER A 472 18.23 6.83 -0.27
CA SER A 472 17.45 6.36 0.87
C SER A 472 17.96 5.02 1.37
N ASN A 473 18.05 4.88 2.68
CA ASN A 473 18.43 3.64 3.35
C ASN A 473 17.45 3.31 4.48
N ARG A 474 17.12 2.04 4.61
CA ARG A 474 16.53 1.46 5.81
C ARG A 474 17.65 0.88 6.65
N PHE A 475 17.78 1.33 7.89
CA PHE A 475 18.77 0.80 8.81
C PHE A 475 18.06 0.12 9.98
N ASP A 476 18.73 -0.90 10.56
CA ASP A 476 18.10 -1.81 11.54
C ASP A 476 16.72 -2.30 11.04
N SER A 477 16.74 -2.77 9.78
CA SER A 477 15.50 -3.12 9.09
C SER A 477 14.88 -4.36 9.68
N ASN A 478 15.61 -5.43 10.00
CA ASN A 478 15.07 -6.68 10.59
C ASN A 478 13.54 -6.74 10.61
N GLU A 479 12.97 -6.62 9.38
CA GLU A 479 11.52 -6.55 9.18
C GLU A 479 10.93 -7.95 9.22
N LYS A 480 10.94 -8.56 10.42
CA LYS A 480 10.51 -9.95 10.60
C LYS A 480 9.01 -10.13 10.43
N VAL A 481 8.67 -11.25 9.84
CA VAL A 481 7.32 -11.80 9.80
C VAL A 481 7.38 -13.20 10.39
N TYR A 482 6.52 -13.47 11.35
CA TYR A 482 6.36 -14.77 11.99
C TYR A 482 5.11 -15.42 11.44
N ASP A 483 5.23 -16.67 11.01
CA ASP A 483 4.11 -17.51 10.61
C ASP A 483 4.16 -18.83 11.39
N ILE A 484 3.26 -19.74 11.13
CA ILE A 484 3.06 -20.97 11.90
C ILE A 484 4.29 -21.89 11.86
N ASP A 485 4.98 -21.95 10.72
CA ASP A 485 6.10 -22.86 10.43
C ASP A 485 7.33 -22.14 9.89
N ASP A 486 7.32 -20.79 9.81
CA ASP A 486 8.48 -20.03 9.36
C ASP A 486 8.65 -18.65 10.03
N ILE A 487 9.85 -18.11 9.87
CA ILE A 487 10.21 -16.72 10.22
C ILE A 487 10.96 -16.12 9.04
N ALA A 488 10.38 -15.12 8.39
CA ALA A 488 11.03 -14.39 7.32
C ALA A 488 11.58 -13.04 7.80
N ASP A 489 12.82 -12.70 7.44
CA ASP A 489 13.45 -11.41 7.69
C ASP A 489 13.72 -10.68 6.37
N TYR A 490 13.26 -9.43 6.24
CA TYR A 490 13.38 -8.63 5.02
C TYR A 490 14.43 -7.54 5.20
N ILE A 491 15.43 -7.54 4.32
CA ILE A 491 16.57 -6.64 4.32
C ILE A 491 16.67 -5.97 2.95
N GLY A 492 16.72 -4.64 2.92
CA GLY A 492 16.87 -3.89 1.67
C GLY A 492 18.15 -3.07 1.65
N GLU A 493 18.90 -3.12 0.53
CA GLU A 493 20.02 -2.23 0.30
C GLU A 493 19.55 -0.79 0.05
N PRO A 494 20.46 0.21 0.23
CA PRO A 494 20.15 1.60 -0.09
C PRO A 494 19.77 1.80 -1.55
N ASN A 495 18.75 2.63 -1.77
CA ASN A 495 18.26 3.01 -3.10
C ASN A 495 18.76 4.41 -3.48
N THR A 496 19.16 4.59 -4.74
CA THR A 496 19.61 5.87 -5.29
C THR A 496 18.84 6.20 -6.56
N ASN A 497 18.24 7.39 -6.58
CA ASN A 497 17.56 7.95 -7.74
C ASN A 497 18.23 9.25 -8.15
N ALA A 498 18.38 9.49 -9.44
CA ALA A 498 18.97 10.72 -9.97
C ALA A 498 18.16 11.23 -11.15
N PHE A 499 18.20 12.52 -11.37
CA PHE A 499 17.59 13.12 -12.56
C PHE A 499 18.36 14.32 -13.07
N VAL A 500 18.18 14.60 -14.36
CA VAL A 500 18.57 15.85 -15.03
C VAL A 500 17.39 16.34 -15.85
N GLN A 501 17.05 17.61 -15.73
CA GLN A 501 15.95 18.25 -16.44
C GLN A 501 16.45 19.51 -17.14
N PHE A 502 16.01 19.71 -18.38
CA PHE A 502 16.30 20.88 -19.19
C PHE A 502 15.00 21.42 -19.81
N VAL A 503 14.88 22.74 -19.89
CA VAL A 503 13.74 23.43 -20.54
C VAL A 503 14.26 24.21 -21.72
N ASP A 504 13.75 23.92 -22.92
CA ASP A 504 14.16 24.62 -24.15
C ASP A 504 13.52 26.01 -24.26
N SER A 505 13.90 26.74 -25.33
CA SER A 505 13.38 28.09 -25.58
C SER A 505 11.89 28.15 -25.93
N ARG A 506 11.26 27.03 -26.24
CA ARG A 506 9.83 26.90 -26.53
C ARG A 506 9.02 26.49 -25.30
N GLY A 507 9.68 26.29 -24.15
CA GLY A 507 9.03 25.84 -22.91
C GLY A 507 8.88 24.31 -22.81
N THR A 508 9.43 23.55 -23.77
CA THR A 508 9.43 22.10 -23.73
C THR A 508 10.43 21.61 -22.68
N THR A 509 9.97 20.78 -21.78
CA THR A 509 10.78 20.18 -20.71
C THR A 509 11.22 18.78 -21.12
N TYR A 510 12.51 18.54 -21.05
CA TYR A 510 13.14 17.23 -21.23
C TYR A 510 13.71 16.80 -19.91
N ARG A 511 13.29 15.63 -19.41
CA ARG A 511 13.76 15.10 -18.15
C ARG A 511 14.23 13.67 -18.30
N PHE A 512 15.48 13.44 -17.92
CA PHE A 512 16.08 12.12 -17.77
C PHE A 512 16.02 11.72 -16.29
N ASP A 513 15.44 10.56 -16.03
CA ASP A 513 15.43 9.95 -14.72
C ASP A 513 16.21 8.63 -14.75
N ALA A 514 17.04 8.42 -13.74
CA ALA A 514 17.65 7.14 -13.42
C ALA A 514 17.12 6.67 -12.07
N ARG A 515 16.21 5.70 -12.08
CA ARG A 515 15.68 5.06 -10.86
C ARG A 515 16.49 3.81 -10.56
N ASN A 516 16.64 3.52 -9.28
CA ASN A 516 17.45 2.40 -8.80
C ASN A 516 18.87 2.40 -9.43
N ALA A 517 19.53 3.56 -9.47
CA ALA A 517 20.79 3.76 -10.17
C ALA A 517 21.92 2.85 -9.66
N THR A 518 21.83 2.39 -8.43
CA THR A 518 22.76 1.44 -7.79
C THR A 518 22.41 -0.03 -8.03
N SER A 519 21.22 -0.33 -8.62
CA SER A 519 20.71 -1.71 -8.78
C SER A 519 20.66 -2.43 -7.43
N ASN A 520 20.01 -1.80 -6.45
CA ASN A 520 19.94 -2.31 -5.09
C ASN A 520 19.25 -3.67 -5.02
N LEU A 521 19.70 -4.48 -4.06
CA LEU A 521 19.09 -5.76 -3.73
C LEU A 521 18.04 -5.59 -2.64
N GLN A 522 16.97 -6.38 -2.77
CA GLN A 522 16.01 -6.63 -1.71
C GLN A 522 16.15 -8.11 -1.35
N CYS A 523 16.50 -8.38 -0.10
CA CYS A 523 16.76 -9.74 0.35
C CYS A 523 15.73 -10.20 1.37
N ARG A 524 15.47 -11.50 1.38
CA ARG A 524 14.67 -12.21 2.38
C ARG A 524 15.48 -13.39 2.88
N GLU A 525 15.76 -13.44 4.16
CA GLU A 525 16.17 -14.65 4.85
C GLU A 525 14.93 -15.30 5.46
N ARG A 526 14.71 -16.58 5.19
CA ARG A 526 13.57 -17.34 5.71
C ARG A 526 14.09 -18.57 6.43
N THR A 527 13.71 -18.69 7.69
CA THR A 527 13.97 -19.87 8.51
C THR A 527 12.70 -20.71 8.57
N ARG A 528 12.74 -21.93 8.04
CA ARG A 528 11.62 -22.89 8.05
C ARG A 528 11.83 -23.92 9.15
N PHE A 529 10.71 -24.38 9.70
CA PHE A 529 10.69 -25.36 10.79
C PHE A 529 9.85 -26.58 10.42
N VAL A 530 10.25 -27.74 10.90
CA VAL A 530 9.43 -28.95 10.81
C VAL A 530 8.24 -28.80 11.76
N GLY A 531 7.06 -28.57 11.19
CA GLY A 531 5.87 -28.28 11.98
C GLY A 531 5.86 -26.86 12.55
N ARG A 532 5.23 -26.66 13.70
CA ARG A 532 5.12 -25.32 14.32
C ARG A 532 6.46 -24.74 14.75
N ILE A 533 6.65 -23.44 14.57
CA ILE A 533 7.89 -22.74 15.00
C ILE A 533 8.17 -22.92 16.50
N SER A 534 7.14 -23.13 17.33
CA SER A 534 7.30 -23.39 18.76
C SER A 534 8.04 -24.70 19.06
N ALA A 535 8.05 -25.67 18.16
CA ALA A 535 8.84 -26.89 18.29
C ALA A 535 10.34 -26.64 18.11
N ASN A 536 10.73 -25.54 17.45
CA ASN A 536 12.11 -25.12 17.19
C ASN A 536 12.96 -26.21 16.51
N ILE A 537 12.36 -27.02 15.63
CA ILE A 537 13.05 -28.03 14.84
C ILE A 537 13.33 -27.41 13.48
N LEU A 538 14.58 -26.96 13.27
CA LEU A 538 15.00 -26.34 12.00
C LEU A 538 14.85 -27.35 10.86
N GLU A 539 14.21 -26.93 9.77
CA GLU A 539 14.12 -27.65 8.50
C GLU A 539 15.16 -27.11 7.52
N GLU A 540 15.06 -25.85 7.16
CA GLU A 540 16.01 -25.18 6.27
C GLU A 540 16.07 -23.67 6.48
N ILE A 541 17.09 -23.05 5.94
CA ILE A 541 17.25 -21.59 5.85
C ILE A 541 17.42 -21.22 4.38
N GLU A 542 16.55 -20.34 3.88
CA GLU A 542 16.55 -19.80 2.54
C GLU A 542 17.09 -18.36 2.57
N ASP A 543 18.04 -18.04 1.70
CA ASP A 543 18.54 -16.67 1.47
C ASP A 543 18.26 -16.27 0.04
N ARG A 544 17.25 -15.41 -0.16
CA ARG A 544 16.78 -14.90 -1.45
C ARG A 544 17.06 -13.42 -1.59
N CYS A 545 17.76 -13.04 -2.66
CA CYS A 545 17.91 -11.64 -3.03
C CYS A 545 17.36 -11.39 -4.43
N GLU A 546 16.67 -10.28 -4.60
CA GLU A 546 16.09 -9.86 -5.89
C GLU A 546 16.44 -8.41 -6.25
N THR A 547 16.45 -8.10 -7.53
CA THR A 547 16.58 -6.74 -8.05
C THR A 547 15.72 -6.55 -9.29
N SER A 548 15.15 -5.35 -9.43
CA SER A 548 14.50 -4.88 -10.66
C SER A 548 15.47 -4.18 -11.63
N GLY A 549 16.77 -4.19 -11.31
CA GLY A 549 17.79 -3.53 -12.10
C GLY A 549 17.67 -2.00 -12.12
N ARG A 550 18.38 -1.38 -13.05
CA ARG A 550 18.40 0.08 -13.26
C ARG A 550 17.35 0.47 -14.27
N VAL A 551 16.54 1.47 -13.97
CA VAL A 551 15.52 1.98 -14.89
C VAL A 551 15.89 3.38 -15.33
N VAL A 552 16.07 3.59 -16.62
CA VAL A 552 16.32 4.90 -17.22
C VAL A 552 15.13 5.31 -18.06
N SER A 553 14.64 6.53 -17.88
CA SER A 553 13.52 7.06 -18.64
C SER A 553 13.77 8.48 -19.13
N LEU A 554 13.22 8.82 -20.28
CA LEU A 554 13.14 10.18 -20.82
C LEU A 554 11.67 10.60 -20.82
N LYS A 555 11.39 11.75 -20.19
CA LYS A 555 10.07 12.39 -20.20
C LYS A 555 10.16 13.70 -20.96
N ILE A 556 9.23 13.91 -21.88
CA ILE A 556 9.12 15.14 -22.67
C ILE A 556 7.73 15.72 -22.40
N ASN A 557 7.69 16.94 -21.86
CA ASN A 557 6.45 17.67 -21.57
C ASN A 557 6.48 19.02 -22.28
N GLY A 558 5.40 19.38 -22.94
CA GLY A 558 5.22 20.68 -23.60
C GLY A 558 3.74 21.02 -23.70
N THR A 559 3.42 22.30 -23.76
CA THR A 559 2.08 22.79 -24.12
C THR A 559 2.08 23.11 -25.63
N PHE A 560 1.15 22.51 -26.34
CA PHE A 560 1.00 22.68 -27.79
C PHE A 560 -0.22 23.53 -28.13
#